data_65649cf9d35794e44243e802c00a0790
#
_entry.id   65649cf9d35794e44243e802c00a0790
#
_cell.length_a   1.000
_cell.length_b   1.000
_cell.length_c   1.000
_cell.angle_alpha   90.00
_cell.angle_beta   90.00
_cell.angle_gamma   90.00
#
_symmetry.space_group_name_H-M   'P 1'
#
loop_
_entity.id
_entity.type
_entity.pdbx_description
1 polymer ?
#
loop_
_entity_poly.entity_id
_entity_poly.type
_entity_poly.pdbx_seq_one_letter_code
_entity_poly.pdbx_strand_id
1 'polypeptide(L)'
;MDETTGEELTPLAHSSSRRVFAEQTAEKLQELLAGVVAEGTGQQAAPSEGTAAGKTGTAQTGQFRDGEELKNYWFAGFYPAEKPRWTIVVMQDAQTEPEVSSAAIFARLCDALSTGQ
;
A
#
# COMPACT_ATOMS: atom_id res chain seq x y z
N MET A 1 -14.74 18.33 -8.52
CA MET A 1 -15.27 19.71 -8.47
C MET A 1 -14.20 20.68 -8.93
N ASP A 2 -14.56 21.62 -9.76
CA ASP A 2 -13.62 22.66 -10.22
C ASP A 2 -13.40 23.68 -9.11
N GLU A 3 -12.19 23.85 -8.68
CA GLU A 3 -11.84 24.78 -7.59
C GLU A 3 -12.07 26.25 -7.98
N THR A 4 -11.97 26.56 -9.28
CA THR A 4 -12.10 27.94 -9.77
C THR A 4 -13.55 28.41 -9.82
N THR A 5 -14.46 27.56 -10.29
CA THR A 5 -15.85 27.90 -10.50
C THR A 5 -16.81 27.28 -9.50
N GLY A 6 -16.35 26.23 -8.78
CA GLY A 6 -17.19 25.46 -7.88
C GLY A 6 -18.15 24.51 -8.60
N GLU A 7 -18.05 24.43 -9.91
CA GLU A 7 -18.88 23.51 -10.67
C GLU A 7 -18.36 22.08 -10.57
N GLU A 8 -19.29 21.12 -10.57
CA GLU A 8 -18.93 19.72 -10.59
C GLU A 8 -18.43 19.32 -11.97
N LEU A 9 -17.22 18.75 -12.03
CA LEU A 9 -16.63 18.34 -13.30
C LEU A 9 -17.19 17.01 -13.76
N THR A 10 -17.48 16.90 -15.05
CA THR A 10 -17.85 15.64 -15.66
C THR A 10 -16.59 14.77 -15.78
N PRO A 11 -16.65 13.48 -15.37
CA PRO A 11 -15.50 12.59 -15.54
C PRO A 11 -15.06 12.51 -16.99
N LEU A 12 -13.73 12.58 -17.20
CA LEU A 12 -13.15 12.50 -18.55
C LEU A 12 -13.25 11.12 -19.17
N ALA A 13 -13.39 10.09 -18.35
CA ALA A 13 -13.48 8.72 -18.81
C ALA A 13 -14.42 7.93 -17.91
N HIS A 14 -15.13 6.97 -18.49
CA HIS A 14 -15.94 6.05 -17.72
C HIS A 14 -15.03 5.00 -17.07
N SER A 15 -15.30 4.68 -15.81
CA SER A 15 -14.60 3.58 -15.19
C SER A 15 -15.13 2.27 -15.77
N SER A 16 -14.22 1.40 -16.14
CA SER A 16 -14.55 0.06 -16.60
C SER A 16 -13.65 -0.93 -15.89
N SER A 17 -14.14 -2.14 -15.68
CA SER A 17 -13.31 -3.18 -15.10
C SER A 17 -13.07 -4.26 -16.14
N ARG A 18 -11.86 -4.79 -16.10
CA ARG A 18 -11.45 -5.87 -17.01
C ARG A 18 -10.58 -6.85 -16.24
N ARG A 19 -10.86 -8.12 -16.43
CA ARG A 19 -10.00 -9.15 -15.82
C ARG A 19 -8.66 -9.18 -16.53
N VAL A 20 -7.60 -8.99 -15.78
CA VAL A 20 -6.22 -9.01 -16.30
C VAL A 20 -5.58 -10.36 -16.07
N PHE A 21 -5.86 -10.98 -14.92
CA PHE A 21 -5.33 -12.30 -14.57
C PHE A 21 -6.47 -13.29 -14.35
N ALA A 22 -6.17 -14.57 -14.54
CA ALA A 22 -7.10 -15.61 -14.13
C ALA A 22 -7.29 -15.57 -12.60
N GLU A 23 -8.46 -15.99 -12.14
CA GLU A 23 -8.77 -16.02 -10.71
C GLU A 23 -7.74 -16.83 -9.91
N GLN A 24 -7.33 -17.97 -10.45
CA GLN A 24 -6.33 -18.83 -9.80
C GLN A 24 -4.97 -18.12 -9.65
N THR A 25 -4.59 -17.31 -10.63
CA THR A 25 -3.36 -16.53 -10.57
C THR A 25 -3.46 -15.47 -9.47
N ALA A 26 -4.60 -14.80 -9.37
CA ALA A 26 -4.82 -13.80 -8.32
C ALA A 26 -4.78 -14.43 -6.93
N GLU A 27 -5.41 -15.60 -6.75
CA GLU A 27 -5.37 -16.33 -5.49
C GLU A 27 -3.96 -16.71 -5.09
N LYS A 28 -3.16 -17.15 -6.06
CA LYS A 28 -1.76 -17.50 -5.82
C LYS A 28 -0.95 -16.29 -5.39
N LEU A 29 -1.17 -15.14 -6.02
CA LEU A 29 -0.53 -13.89 -5.62
C LEU A 29 -0.93 -13.47 -4.22
N GLN A 30 -2.20 -13.65 -3.84
CA GLN A 30 -2.66 -13.37 -2.48
C GLN A 30 -1.88 -14.20 -1.46
N GLU A 31 -1.70 -15.48 -1.72
CA GLU A 31 -0.93 -16.37 -0.83
C GLU A 31 0.52 -15.91 -0.71
N LEU A 32 1.16 -15.59 -1.83
CA LEU A 32 2.55 -15.16 -1.84
C LEU A 32 2.74 -13.85 -1.09
N LEU A 33 1.85 -12.89 -1.31
CA LEU A 33 1.94 -11.58 -0.66
C LEU A 33 1.58 -11.66 0.82
N ALA A 34 0.70 -12.57 1.21
CA ALA A 34 0.43 -12.84 2.62
C ALA A 34 1.67 -13.43 3.30
N GLY A 35 2.41 -14.29 2.60
CA GLY A 35 3.66 -14.84 3.10
C GLY A 35 4.74 -13.79 3.33
N VAL A 36 4.78 -12.74 2.49
CA VAL A 36 5.71 -11.62 2.67
C VAL A 36 5.50 -10.95 4.03
N VAL A 37 4.25 -10.76 4.42
CA VAL A 37 3.92 -10.13 5.71
C VAL A 37 4.10 -11.11 6.87
N ALA A 38 3.70 -12.36 6.70
CA ALA A 38 3.76 -13.35 7.78
C ALA A 38 5.20 -13.77 8.11
N GLU A 39 6.03 -13.98 7.10
CA GLU A 39 7.35 -14.60 7.28
C GLU A 39 8.49 -13.88 6.56
N GLY A 40 8.19 -12.96 5.65
CA GLY A 40 9.18 -12.34 4.77
C GLY A 40 9.59 -10.94 5.18
N THR A 41 9.91 -10.12 4.17
CA THR A 41 10.45 -8.77 4.36
C THR A 41 9.39 -7.78 4.84
N GLY A 42 8.11 -8.13 4.79
CA GLY A 42 7.02 -7.26 5.19
C GLY A 42 6.47 -7.52 6.57
N GLN A 43 7.21 -8.17 7.46
CA GLN A 43 6.72 -8.53 8.80
C GLN A 43 6.23 -7.34 9.61
N GLN A 44 6.81 -6.16 9.40
CA GLN A 44 6.38 -4.95 10.10
C GLN A 44 4.99 -4.50 9.70
N ALA A 45 4.47 -5.01 8.59
CA ALA A 45 3.12 -4.70 8.12
C ALA A 45 2.05 -5.58 8.75
N ALA A 46 2.42 -6.54 9.60
CA ALA A 46 1.45 -7.43 10.25
C ALA A 46 0.58 -6.64 11.22
N PRO A 47 -0.75 -6.64 11.03
CA PRO A 47 -1.65 -5.95 11.95
C PRO A 47 -1.80 -6.75 13.25
N SER A 48 -2.37 -6.09 14.27
CA SER A 48 -2.63 -6.73 15.56
C SER A 48 -3.71 -7.81 15.45
N GLU A 49 -4.66 -7.62 14.56
CA GLU A 49 -5.74 -8.57 14.32
C GLU A 49 -5.85 -8.90 12.84
N GLY A 50 -6.09 -10.17 12.55
CA GLY A 50 -6.24 -10.63 11.19
C GLY A 50 -4.92 -10.75 10.47
N THR A 51 -5.01 -10.92 9.16
CA THR A 51 -3.84 -11.09 8.29
C THR A 51 -3.87 -10.05 7.19
N ALA A 52 -2.70 -9.60 6.81
CA ALA A 52 -2.53 -8.66 5.71
C ALA A 52 -1.59 -9.24 4.66
N ALA A 53 -1.62 -8.68 3.49
CA ALA A 53 -0.74 -9.06 2.39
C ALA A 53 -0.20 -7.80 1.73
N GLY A 54 1.01 -7.85 1.22
CA GLY A 54 1.59 -6.70 0.56
C GLY A 54 3.07 -6.85 0.29
N LYS A 55 3.65 -5.75 -0.19
CA LYS A 55 5.06 -5.72 -0.58
C LYS A 55 5.65 -4.35 -0.34
N THR A 56 6.89 -4.36 0.17
CA THR A 56 7.69 -3.14 0.31
C THR A 56 8.29 -2.74 -1.02
N GLY A 57 8.61 -1.47 -1.15
CA GLY A 57 9.34 -0.95 -2.29
C GLY A 57 10.14 0.28 -1.89
N THR A 58 11.34 0.41 -2.44
CA THR A 58 12.20 1.57 -2.20
C THR A 58 12.66 2.09 -3.55
N ALA A 59 12.41 3.37 -3.82
CA ALA A 59 12.75 4.00 -5.08
C ALA A 59 13.75 5.13 -4.85
N GLN A 60 14.80 5.15 -5.66
CA GLN A 60 15.79 6.21 -5.66
C GLN A 60 15.21 7.46 -6.33
N THR A 61 15.50 8.64 -5.76
CA THR A 61 14.97 9.89 -6.28
C THR A 61 16.01 10.68 -7.08
N GLY A 62 17.29 10.38 -6.92
CA GLY A 62 18.36 11.18 -7.50
C GLY A 62 18.62 12.46 -6.71
N GLN A 63 17.91 12.70 -5.63
CA GLN A 63 18.11 13.86 -4.77
C GLN A 63 18.94 13.46 -3.55
N PHE A 64 19.80 14.37 -3.10
CA PHE A 64 20.72 14.07 -2.00
C PHE A 64 20.60 15.13 -0.90
N ARG A 65 20.84 14.70 0.34
CA ARG A 65 20.93 15.57 1.51
C ARG A 65 22.12 15.08 2.34
N ASP A 66 23.08 15.96 2.56
CA ASP A 66 24.26 15.65 3.35
C ASP A 66 25.02 14.41 2.86
N GLY A 67 25.05 14.21 1.52
CA GLY A 67 25.74 13.08 0.91
C GLY A 67 24.94 11.80 0.83
N GLU A 68 23.75 11.77 1.40
CA GLU A 68 22.87 10.59 1.35
C GLU A 68 21.75 10.81 0.34
N GLU A 69 21.49 9.78 -0.45
CA GLU A 69 20.38 9.84 -1.41
C GLU A 69 19.04 9.75 -0.69
N LEU A 70 18.14 10.66 -1.03
CA LEU A 70 16.76 10.60 -0.54
C LEU A 70 15.99 9.59 -1.37
N LYS A 71 15.20 8.79 -0.70
CA LYS A 71 14.46 7.72 -1.35
C LYS A 71 12.99 7.82 -1.01
N ASN A 72 12.17 7.28 -1.89
CA ASN A 72 10.75 7.08 -1.62
C ASN A 72 10.56 5.68 -1.07
N TYR A 73 9.92 5.58 0.07
CA TYR A 73 9.67 4.30 0.74
C TYR A 73 8.20 3.95 0.64
N TRP A 74 7.92 2.82 0.03
CA TRP A 74 6.56 2.37 -0.29
C TRP A 74 6.20 1.09 0.46
N PHE A 75 4.93 0.97 0.77
CA PHE A 75 4.31 -0.31 1.05
C PHE A 75 2.95 -0.32 0.39
N ALA A 76 2.67 -1.33 -0.41
CA ALA A 76 1.38 -1.50 -1.06
C ALA A 76 0.82 -2.87 -0.65
N GLY A 77 -0.42 -2.90 -0.23
CA GLY A 77 -1.00 -4.14 0.22
C GLY A 77 -2.51 -4.10 0.31
N PHE A 78 -3.06 -5.16 0.85
CA PHE A 78 -4.50 -5.29 1.04
C PHE A 78 -4.80 -5.99 2.36
N TYR A 79 -6.00 -5.74 2.86
CA TYR A 79 -6.43 -6.22 4.17
C TYR A 79 -7.94 -6.44 4.18
N PRO A 80 -8.48 -7.52 4.78
CA PRO A 80 -7.75 -8.72 5.22
C PRO A 80 -7.20 -9.54 4.04
N ALA A 81 -6.16 -10.34 4.27
CA ALA A 81 -5.50 -11.07 3.19
C ALA A 81 -6.41 -12.13 2.54
N GLU A 82 -7.23 -12.81 3.33
CA GLU A 82 -8.09 -13.91 2.85
C GLU A 82 -9.27 -13.41 2.03
N LYS A 83 -9.79 -12.24 2.40
CA LYS A 83 -10.94 -11.65 1.72
C LYS A 83 -10.76 -10.13 1.72
N PRO A 84 -9.96 -9.61 0.79
CA PRO A 84 -9.58 -8.20 0.80
C PRO A 84 -10.79 -7.28 0.71
N ARG A 85 -10.81 -6.28 1.58
CA ARG A 85 -11.82 -5.21 1.56
C ARG A 85 -11.19 -3.86 1.22
N TRP A 86 -9.92 -3.69 1.55
CA TRP A 86 -9.21 -2.43 1.29
C TRP A 86 -7.88 -2.72 0.62
N THR A 87 -7.55 -1.87 -0.35
CA THR A 87 -6.20 -1.76 -0.89
C THR A 87 -5.60 -0.50 -0.32
N ILE A 88 -4.40 -0.60 0.25
CA ILE A 88 -3.77 0.51 0.96
C ILE A 88 -2.36 0.68 0.42
N VAL A 89 -2.02 1.91 0.04
CA VAL A 89 -0.67 2.25 -0.40
C VAL A 89 -0.14 3.34 0.53
N VAL A 90 1.04 3.11 1.08
CA VAL A 90 1.73 4.08 1.93
C VAL A 90 3.01 4.48 1.23
N MET A 91 3.25 5.78 1.11
CA MET A 91 4.47 6.30 0.52
C MET A 91 5.04 7.40 1.40
N GLN A 92 6.32 7.32 1.68
CA GLN A 92 7.05 8.37 2.37
C GLN A 92 8.04 8.98 1.37
N ASP A 93 7.82 10.24 1.06
CA ASP A 93 8.48 10.92 -0.04
C ASP A 93 9.83 11.52 0.36
N ALA A 94 10.82 11.28 -0.49
CA ALA A 94 12.13 11.94 -0.46
C ALA A 94 12.74 12.02 0.95
N GLN A 95 12.90 10.86 1.60
CA GLN A 95 13.46 10.78 2.94
C GLN A 95 14.75 9.99 2.98
N THR A 96 15.58 10.29 4.00
CA THR A 96 16.57 9.33 4.45
C THR A 96 15.83 8.21 5.17
N GLU A 97 16.50 7.25 5.77
CA GLU A 97 15.80 6.15 6.41
C GLU A 97 14.79 6.66 7.45
N PRO A 98 13.50 6.40 7.28
CA PRO A 98 12.49 6.91 8.21
C PRO A 98 12.48 6.14 9.53
N GLU A 99 12.12 6.83 10.62
CA GLU A 99 12.03 6.20 11.94
C GLU A 99 10.93 5.14 11.99
N VAL A 100 9.85 5.38 11.27
CA VAL A 100 8.73 4.44 11.17
C VAL A 100 8.62 4.02 9.73
N SER A 101 8.69 2.72 9.46
CA SER A 101 8.62 2.20 8.11
C SER A 101 7.22 2.35 7.50
N SER A 102 7.14 2.40 6.18
CA SER A 102 5.87 2.41 5.48
C SER A 102 5.04 1.15 5.79
N ALA A 103 5.72 0.02 5.99
CA ALA A 103 5.07 -1.22 6.39
C ALA A 103 4.42 -1.08 7.78
N ALA A 104 5.10 -0.46 8.74
CA ALA A 104 4.54 -0.24 10.07
C ALA A 104 3.35 0.71 10.05
N ILE A 105 3.40 1.73 9.21
CA ILE A 105 2.25 2.64 9.02
C ILE A 105 1.07 1.87 8.43
N PHE A 106 1.32 1.02 7.46
CA PHE A 106 0.30 0.15 6.88
C PHE A 106 -0.38 -0.71 7.96
N ALA A 107 0.40 -1.33 8.85
CA ALA A 107 -0.14 -2.14 9.94
C ALA A 107 -1.07 -1.33 10.85
N ARG A 108 -0.69 -0.10 11.18
CA ARG A 108 -1.50 0.79 12.00
C ARG A 108 -2.81 1.17 11.31
N LEU A 109 -2.77 1.36 9.99
CA LEU A 109 -3.98 1.63 9.20
C LEU A 109 -4.91 0.43 9.20
N CYS A 110 -4.37 -0.78 9.07
CA CYS A 110 -5.17 -2.00 9.16
C CYS A 110 -5.84 -2.13 10.53
N ASP A 111 -5.11 -1.85 11.59
CA ASP A 111 -5.67 -1.89 12.95
C ASP A 111 -6.79 -0.88 13.12
N ALA A 112 -6.62 0.33 12.60
CA ALA A 112 -7.65 1.36 12.65
C ALA A 112 -8.90 0.95 11.88
N LEU A 113 -8.73 0.33 10.73
CA LEU A 113 -9.86 -0.16 9.92
C LEU A 113 -10.58 -1.31 10.61
N SER A 114 -9.86 -2.19 11.30
CA SER A 114 -10.49 -3.31 12.00
C SER A 114 -11.31 -2.86 13.20
N THR A 115 -10.87 -1.80 13.91
CA THR A 115 -11.59 -1.27 15.07
C THR A 115 -12.72 -0.33 14.68
N GLY A 116 -12.65 0.28 13.51
CA GLY A 116 -13.66 1.19 13.00
C GLY A 116 -14.86 0.52 12.34
N GLN A 117 -14.91 -0.80 12.38
CA GLN A 117 -15.99 -1.57 11.75
C GLN A 117 -17.24 -1.62 12.62
#